data_5d2337497626e69b35bf293f94efa2df
#
_entry.id   5d2337497626e69b35bf293f94efa2df
#
_cell.length_a   1.000
_cell.length_b   1.000
_cell.length_c   1.000
_cell.angle_alpha   90.00
_cell.angle_beta   90.00
_cell.angle_gamma   90.00
#
_symmetry.space_group_name_H-M   'P 1'
#
loop_
_entity.id
_entity.type
_entity.pdbx_description
1 polymer ?
#
loop_
_entity_poly.entity_id
_entity_poly.type
_entity_poly.pdbx_seq_one_letter_code
_entity_poly.pdbx_strand_id
1 'polypeptide(L)'
;MAQLAMTSARWNELTALLNDEQRLQAEYPKVAEYLDTATGLSGTGDVEADGAFDLRFVHYMTGGSAVSPNPYWDIIEPFVFEHEGRRVVNGGRAEGSARLAFAQMILQATYAYAVPSPQTIEWMSSFCADLPIVELGAGRGYWAAQLARSGLAVEAYDLEPPNRTKNASFLGVAGQADVWHPVGDLDGFAARAQAADHVLFLCWPPGWGDKMSSEALASFEKAGGERLIYIGEPRGGKTGNDAFFDALSTRWRLDSVDPRFVSWWTETDAAQGWVRS
;
A
#
# COMPACT_ATOMS: atom_id res chain seq x y z
N MET A 1 -16.86 -10.19 14.07
CA MET A 1 -15.50 -10.12 13.50
C MET A 1 -14.84 -11.48 13.57
N ALA A 2 -14.03 -11.85 12.54
CA ALA A 2 -13.24 -13.08 12.60
C ALA A 2 -12.17 -12.95 13.71
N GLN A 3 -12.21 -13.87 14.68
CA GLN A 3 -11.27 -13.89 15.80
C GLN A 3 -9.85 -14.18 15.27
N LEU A 4 -8.85 -13.41 15.69
CA LEU A 4 -7.46 -13.65 15.33
C LEU A 4 -6.99 -14.99 15.95
N ALA A 5 -6.67 -15.96 15.10
CA ALA A 5 -6.16 -17.24 15.56
C ALA A 5 -4.65 -17.10 15.85
N MET A 6 -4.27 -17.26 17.10
CA MET A 6 -2.87 -17.28 17.55
C MET A 6 -2.55 -18.56 18.27
N THR A 7 -1.30 -19.05 18.11
CA THR A 7 -0.78 -20.15 18.91
C THR A 7 -0.52 -19.69 20.35
N SER A 8 -0.58 -20.61 21.31
CA SER A 8 -0.24 -20.30 22.70
C SER A 8 1.20 -19.74 22.83
N ALA A 9 2.14 -20.23 22.01
CA ALA A 9 3.50 -19.71 21.99
C ALA A 9 3.55 -18.23 21.58
N ARG A 10 2.82 -17.86 20.52
CA ARG A 10 2.74 -16.46 20.06
C ARG A 10 2.06 -15.56 21.08
N TRP A 11 1.02 -16.05 21.74
CA TRP A 11 0.37 -15.31 22.81
C TRP A 11 1.31 -15.01 23.97
N ASN A 12 2.09 -16.02 24.41
CA ASN A 12 3.08 -15.83 25.50
C ASN A 12 4.20 -14.87 25.09
N GLU A 13 4.66 -14.95 23.84
CA GLU A 13 5.66 -14.03 23.29
C GLU A 13 5.17 -12.57 23.30
N LEU A 14 3.94 -12.32 22.80
CA LEU A 14 3.34 -10.99 22.81
C LEU A 14 3.16 -10.46 24.23
N THR A 15 2.68 -11.31 25.15
CA THR A 15 2.51 -10.94 26.55
C THR A 15 3.86 -10.54 27.17
N ALA A 16 4.91 -11.29 26.90
CA ALA A 16 6.25 -10.97 27.39
C ALA A 16 6.79 -9.65 26.80
N LEU A 17 6.59 -9.44 25.50
CA LEU A 17 6.99 -8.21 24.80
C LEU A 17 6.26 -6.97 25.33
N LEU A 18 4.94 -7.06 25.52
CA LEU A 18 4.13 -5.95 26.03
C LEU A 18 4.39 -5.59 27.48
N ASN A 19 4.93 -6.54 28.27
CA ASN A 19 5.36 -6.29 29.64
C ASN A 19 6.81 -5.77 29.75
N ASP A 20 7.54 -5.67 28.64
CA ASP A 20 8.91 -5.17 28.57
C ASP A 20 8.97 -3.92 27.68
N GLU A 21 8.66 -2.77 28.27
CA GLU A 21 8.60 -1.48 27.58
C GLU A 21 9.93 -1.13 26.89
N GLN A 22 11.07 -1.42 27.53
CA GLN A 22 12.38 -1.13 26.94
C GLN A 22 12.63 -1.97 25.69
N ARG A 23 12.29 -3.24 25.74
CA ARG A 23 12.40 -4.16 24.62
C ARG A 23 11.45 -3.74 23.49
N LEU A 24 10.19 -3.42 23.82
CA LEU A 24 9.19 -2.98 22.84
C LEU A 24 9.67 -1.72 22.11
N GLN A 25 10.17 -0.74 22.85
CA GLN A 25 10.68 0.51 22.27
C GLN A 25 11.93 0.29 21.39
N ALA A 26 12.82 -0.63 21.78
CA ALA A 26 14.05 -0.90 21.04
C ALA A 26 13.80 -1.75 19.77
N GLU A 27 12.99 -2.80 19.87
CA GLU A 27 12.75 -3.74 18.78
C GLU A 27 11.60 -3.30 17.84
N TYR A 28 10.56 -2.60 18.37
CA TYR A 28 9.35 -2.23 17.64
C TYR A 28 8.87 -0.81 17.98
N PRO A 29 9.67 0.23 17.73
CA PRO A 29 9.36 1.61 18.15
C PRO A 29 8.03 2.13 17.60
N LYS A 30 7.61 1.71 16.40
CA LYS A 30 6.31 2.11 15.84
C LYS A 30 5.11 1.48 16.53
N VAL A 31 5.28 0.30 17.09
CA VAL A 31 4.25 -0.34 17.93
C VAL A 31 4.17 0.32 19.28
N ALA A 32 5.31 0.65 19.88
CA ALA A 32 5.35 1.42 21.14
C ALA A 32 4.66 2.78 20.94
N GLU A 33 5.03 3.54 19.91
CA GLU A 33 4.40 4.83 19.55
C GLU A 33 2.89 4.70 19.37
N TYR A 34 2.44 3.63 18.70
CA TYR A 34 1.02 3.36 18.53
C TYR A 34 0.31 3.14 19.85
N LEU A 35 0.81 2.26 20.70
CA LEU A 35 0.17 1.92 21.97
C LEU A 35 0.10 3.12 22.94
N ASP A 36 1.17 3.90 22.99
CA ASP A 36 1.23 5.10 23.83
C ASP A 36 0.21 6.17 23.39
N THR A 37 0.02 6.32 22.07
CA THR A 37 -0.83 7.37 21.50
C THR A 37 -2.30 6.92 21.37
N ALA A 38 -2.54 5.70 20.88
CA ALA A 38 -3.87 5.21 20.54
C ALA A 38 -4.84 5.16 21.71
N THR A 39 -4.33 4.92 22.93
CA THR A 39 -5.14 4.89 24.16
C THR A 39 -5.77 6.24 24.49
N GLY A 40 -5.16 7.34 24.06
CA GLY A 40 -5.67 8.71 24.25
C GLY A 40 -6.57 9.20 23.12
N LEU A 41 -6.71 8.43 22.02
CA LEU A 41 -7.49 8.81 20.86
C LEU A 41 -8.89 8.19 20.89
N SER A 42 -9.86 8.91 20.31
CA SER A 42 -11.22 8.38 20.14
C SER A 42 -11.21 7.18 19.20
N GLY A 43 -11.78 6.07 19.65
CA GLY A 43 -12.00 4.86 18.88
C GLY A 43 -13.31 4.88 18.08
N THR A 44 -13.69 3.71 17.59
CA THR A 44 -14.95 3.50 16.85
C THR A 44 -16.20 3.66 17.72
N GLY A 45 -16.04 3.61 19.05
CA GLY A 45 -17.15 3.55 20.03
C GLY A 45 -17.54 2.12 20.39
N ASP A 46 -16.99 1.12 19.72
CA ASP A 46 -17.04 -0.29 20.07
C ASP A 46 -15.69 -0.70 20.65
N VAL A 47 -15.64 -0.84 21.98
CA VAL A 47 -14.38 -1.16 22.71
C VAL A 47 -13.82 -2.53 22.32
N GLU A 48 -14.71 -3.49 22.00
CA GLU A 48 -14.29 -4.84 21.59
C GLU A 48 -13.67 -4.78 20.19
N ALA A 49 -14.27 -4.03 19.26
CA ALA A 49 -13.73 -3.80 17.93
C ALA A 49 -12.37 -3.09 17.99
N ASP A 50 -12.28 -2.02 18.77
CA ASP A 50 -11.02 -1.27 18.93
C ASP A 50 -9.92 -2.15 19.51
N GLY A 51 -10.22 -2.95 20.54
CA GLY A 51 -9.27 -3.91 21.13
C GLY A 51 -8.87 -5.04 20.16
N ALA A 52 -9.79 -5.50 19.33
CA ALA A 52 -9.49 -6.49 18.29
C ALA A 52 -8.56 -5.90 17.19
N PHE A 53 -8.72 -4.62 16.86
CA PHE A 53 -7.81 -3.92 15.96
C PHE A 53 -6.41 -3.81 16.57
N ASP A 54 -6.30 -3.32 17.80
CA ASP A 54 -5.02 -3.16 18.49
C ASP A 54 -4.26 -4.49 18.57
N LEU A 55 -4.96 -5.58 18.89
CA LEU A 55 -4.34 -6.91 18.96
C LEU A 55 -3.80 -7.37 17.60
N ARG A 56 -4.55 -7.15 16.50
CA ARG A 56 -4.09 -7.47 15.15
C ARG A 56 -2.90 -6.60 14.76
N PHE A 57 -2.98 -5.31 15.02
CA PHE A 57 -1.89 -4.36 14.75
C PHE A 57 -0.61 -4.82 15.46
N VAL A 58 -0.66 -5.03 16.77
CA VAL A 58 0.50 -5.49 17.56
C VAL A 58 1.00 -6.85 17.07
N HIS A 59 0.11 -7.80 16.81
CA HIS A 59 0.49 -9.13 16.32
C HIS A 59 1.29 -9.08 15.02
N TYR A 60 0.76 -8.41 14.00
CA TYR A 60 1.39 -8.38 12.68
C TYR A 60 2.58 -7.43 12.62
N MET A 61 2.60 -6.38 13.43
CA MET A 61 3.71 -5.42 13.47
C MET A 61 4.90 -5.90 14.34
N THR A 62 4.74 -6.99 15.10
CA THR A 62 5.80 -7.52 16.00
C THR A 62 6.20 -8.97 15.68
N GLY A 63 6.30 -9.33 14.41
CA GLY A 63 6.77 -10.65 13.97
C GLY A 63 5.66 -11.57 13.43
N GLY A 64 4.38 -11.31 13.68
CA GLY A 64 3.28 -12.05 13.06
C GLY A 64 3.24 -11.91 11.53
N SER A 65 3.89 -10.88 10.99
CA SER A 65 4.12 -10.70 9.56
C SER A 65 4.92 -11.83 8.90
N ALA A 66 5.74 -12.55 9.66
CA ALA A 66 6.51 -13.69 9.13
C ALA A 66 5.63 -14.87 8.69
N VAL A 67 4.40 -14.97 9.22
CA VAL A 67 3.44 -16.05 8.91
C VAL A 67 2.30 -15.57 7.99
N SER A 68 2.28 -14.29 7.66
CA SER A 68 1.29 -13.71 6.75
C SER A 68 1.91 -13.31 5.41
N PRO A 69 1.33 -13.70 4.28
CA PRO A 69 1.75 -13.21 2.97
C PRO A 69 1.40 -11.72 2.77
N ASN A 70 0.35 -11.22 3.44
CA ASN A 70 -0.11 -9.84 3.32
C ASN A 70 -0.54 -9.27 4.69
N PRO A 71 0.43 -8.96 5.58
CA PRO A 71 0.15 -8.48 6.94
C PRO A 71 -0.65 -7.17 6.96
N TYR A 72 -0.49 -6.29 5.98
CA TYR A 72 -1.29 -5.07 5.88
C TYR A 72 -2.79 -5.41 5.76
N TRP A 73 -3.14 -6.28 4.82
CA TRP A 73 -4.51 -6.73 4.64
C TRP A 73 -5.05 -7.42 5.90
N ASP A 74 -4.28 -8.33 6.47
CA ASP A 74 -4.70 -9.09 7.66
C ASP A 74 -4.97 -8.21 8.87
N ILE A 75 -4.32 -7.05 9.00
CA ILE A 75 -4.62 -6.08 10.05
C ILE A 75 -5.98 -5.45 9.81
N ILE A 76 -6.27 -4.99 8.58
CA ILE A 76 -7.37 -4.08 8.31
C ILE A 76 -8.65 -4.76 7.80
N GLU A 77 -8.57 -5.96 7.23
CA GLU A 77 -9.70 -6.65 6.60
C GLU A 77 -10.99 -6.63 7.45
N PRO A 78 -10.97 -6.94 8.77
CA PRO A 78 -12.18 -6.95 9.58
C PRO A 78 -12.80 -5.55 9.81
N PHE A 79 -12.10 -4.50 9.42
CA PHE A 79 -12.48 -3.10 9.59
C PHE A 79 -12.86 -2.43 8.27
N VAL A 80 -12.97 -3.24 7.20
CA VAL A 80 -13.46 -2.82 5.89
C VAL A 80 -14.98 -2.92 5.85
N PHE A 81 -15.65 -1.81 5.60
CA PHE A 81 -17.10 -1.73 5.47
C PHE A 81 -17.47 -0.98 4.19
N GLU A 82 -18.69 -1.23 3.70
CA GLU A 82 -19.23 -0.42 2.61
C GLU A 82 -19.75 0.92 3.14
N HIS A 83 -19.37 1.98 2.48
CA HIS A 83 -19.81 3.34 2.74
C HIS A 83 -19.95 4.10 1.42
N GLU A 84 -21.13 4.62 1.11
CA GLU A 84 -21.43 5.37 -0.12
C GLU A 84 -21.01 4.64 -1.41
N GLY A 85 -21.22 3.34 -1.47
CA GLY A 85 -20.87 2.49 -2.61
C GLY A 85 -19.37 2.19 -2.77
N ARG A 86 -18.56 2.53 -1.77
CA ARG A 86 -17.12 2.23 -1.71
C ARG A 86 -16.82 1.30 -0.55
N ARG A 87 -15.80 0.48 -0.71
CA ARG A 87 -15.23 -0.32 0.37
C ARG A 87 -14.16 0.49 1.07
N VAL A 88 -14.34 0.79 2.34
CA VAL A 88 -13.43 1.64 3.11
C VAL A 88 -13.06 1.04 4.46
N VAL A 89 -11.82 1.28 4.86
CA VAL A 89 -11.34 0.96 6.20
C VAL A 89 -11.82 2.08 7.13
N ASN A 90 -12.96 1.89 7.79
CA ASN A 90 -13.57 2.88 8.68
C ASN A 90 -14.06 2.30 10.02
N GLY A 91 -13.90 0.99 10.23
CA GLY A 91 -14.35 0.32 11.46
C GLY A 91 -15.87 0.34 11.65
N GLY A 92 -16.64 0.45 10.54
CA GLY A 92 -18.11 0.49 10.57
C GLY A 92 -18.70 1.87 10.89
N ARG A 93 -17.88 2.94 10.89
CA ARG A 93 -18.32 4.33 11.10
C ARG A 93 -18.11 5.16 9.83
N ALA A 94 -19.05 6.04 9.52
CA ALA A 94 -18.96 6.92 8.34
C ALA A 94 -17.65 7.73 8.32
N GLU A 95 -17.26 8.27 9.46
CA GLU A 95 -16.07 9.12 9.62
C GLU A 95 -14.85 8.39 10.23
N GLY A 96 -14.89 7.06 10.32
CA GLY A 96 -13.84 6.29 10.98
C GLY A 96 -13.59 6.71 12.42
N SER A 97 -12.32 6.74 12.85
CA SER A 97 -11.94 7.21 14.18
C SER A 97 -10.52 7.78 14.19
N ALA A 98 -10.20 8.63 15.18
CA ALA A 98 -8.85 9.19 15.33
C ALA A 98 -7.81 8.07 15.56
N ARG A 99 -8.16 7.00 16.27
CA ARG A 99 -7.31 5.82 16.47
C ARG A 99 -6.98 5.13 15.14
N LEU A 100 -7.99 4.89 14.28
CA LEU A 100 -7.78 4.33 12.96
C LEU A 100 -6.97 5.26 12.04
N ALA A 101 -7.18 6.58 12.11
CA ALA A 101 -6.38 7.55 11.36
C ALA A 101 -4.89 7.49 11.75
N PHE A 102 -4.62 7.36 13.03
CA PHE A 102 -3.24 7.23 13.51
C PHE A 102 -2.61 5.90 13.07
N ALA A 103 -3.38 4.80 13.16
CA ALA A 103 -2.94 3.50 12.63
C ALA A 103 -2.68 3.54 11.12
N GLN A 104 -3.54 4.22 10.34
CA GLN A 104 -3.34 4.43 8.90
C GLN A 104 -1.97 5.04 8.60
N MET A 105 -1.60 6.11 9.27
CA MET A 105 -0.30 6.77 9.07
C MET A 105 0.88 5.81 9.26
N ILE A 106 0.82 4.98 10.31
CA ILE A 106 1.89 4.00 10.60
C ILE A 106 1.89 2.89 9.55
N LEU A 107 0.72 2.36 9.18
CA LEU A 107 0.61 1.26 8.22
C LEU A 107 1.01 1.71 6.81
N GLN A 108 0.64 2.91 6.40
CA GLN A 108 1.07 3.49 5.12
C GLN A 108 2.59 3.67 5.06
N ALA A 109 3.20 4.20 6.11
CA ALA A 109 4.66 4.36 6.20
C ALA A 109 5.41 3.01 6.26
N THR A 110 4.75 1.96 6.78
CA THR A 110 5.35 0.62 6.92
C THR A 110 5.23 -0.20 5.65
N TYR A 111 4.10 -0.18 5.00
CA TYR A 111 3.76 -1.06 3.88
C TYR A 111 3.62 -0.32 2.56
N ALA A 112 2.53 0.42 2.38
CA ALA A 112 2.21 1.17 1.16
C ALA A 112 1.05 2.14 1.44
N TYR A 113 0.93 3.21 0.66
CA TYR A 113 -0.18 4.16 0.79
C TYR A 113 -1.52 3.51 0.49
N ALA A 114 -1.65 2.83 -0.65
CA ALA A 114 -2.86 2.10 -1.00
C ALA A 114 -2.84 0.67 -0.47
N VAL A 115 -4.02 0.14 -0.19
CA VAL A 115 -4.22 -1.21 0.37
C VAL A 115 -4.17 -2.27 -0.73
N PRO A 116 -3.22 -3.22 -0.72
CA PRO A 116 -3.19 -4.32 -1.67
C PRO A 116 -4.13 -5.45 -1.25
N SER A 117 -5.43 -5.26 -1.42
CA SER A 117 -6.40 -6.32 -1.13
C SER A 117 -6.25 -7.50 -2.10
N PRO A 118 -6.56 -8.73 -1.68
CA PRO A 118 -6.54 -9.89 -2.59
C PRO A 118 -7.42 -9.69 -3.83
N GLN A 119 -8.56 -9.00 -3.67
CA GLN A 119 -9.48 -8.72 -4.76
C GLN A 119 -8.90 -7.73 -5.78
N THR A 120 -8.19 -6.69 -5.31
CA THR A 120 -7.49 -5.75 -6.20
C THR A 120 -6.36 -6.44 -6.95
N ILE A 121 -5.60 -7.32 -6.28
CA ILE A 121 -4.53 -8.12 -6.92
C ILE A 121 -5.12 -9.03 -8.01
N GLU A 122 -6.25 -9.68 -7.75
CA GLU A 122 -6.97 -10.49 -8.75
C GLU A 122 -7.43 -9.66 -9.96
N TRP A 123 -7.98 -8.46 -9.71
CA TRP A 123 -8.36 -7.52 -10.76
C TRP A 123 -7.14 -7.07 -11.58
N MET A 124 -6.03 -6.73 -10.95
CA MET A 124 -4.77 -6.39 -11.64
C MET A 124 -4.28 -7.54 -12.50
N SER A 125 -4.29 -8.77 -11.99
CA SER A 125 -3.92 -9.96 -12.76
C SER A 125 -4.78 -10.11 -14.01
N SER A 126 -6.08 -9.92 -13.89
CA SER A 126 -7.01 -9.99 -15.01
C SER A 126 -6.77 -8.87 -16.05
N PHE A 127 -6.47 -7.65 -15.59
CA PHE A 127 -6.17 -6.52 -16.48
C PHE A 127 -4.84 -6.71 -17.20
N CYS A 128 -3.83 -7.25 -16.54
CA CYS A 128 -2.50 -7.46 -17.14
C CYS A 128 -2.49 -8.51 -18.25
N ALA A 129 -3.39 -9.51 -18.22
CA ALA A 129 -3.52 -10.55 -19.26
C ALA A 129 -2.15 -11.18 -19.62
N ASP A 130 -1.40 -11.64 -18.61
CA ASP A 130 -0.07 -12.26 -18.70
C ASP A 130 1.10 -11.30 -19.04
N LEU A 131 0.85 -10.01 -19.26
CA LEU A 131 1.92 -9.03 -19.42
C LEU A 131 2.62 -8.78 -18.08
N PRO A 132 3.95 -8.69 -18.06
CA PRO A 132 4.69 -8.32 -16.87
C PRO A 132 4.40 -6.86 -16.47
N ILE A 133 4.55 -6.59 -15.17
CA ILE A 133 4.32 -5.28 -14.58
C ILE A 133 5.67 -4.58 -14.35
N VAL A 134 5.70 -3.29 -14.61
CA VAL A 134 6.77 -2.41 -14.17
C VAL A 134 6.19 -1.37 -13.21
N GLU A 135 6.56 -1.47 -11.93
CA GLU A 135 6.18 -0.52 -10.89
C GLU A 135 7.23 0.59 -10.80
N LEU A 136 6.79 1.86 -10.89
CA LEU A 136 7.63 3.03 -10.64
C LEU A 136 7.13 3.77 -9.39
N GLY A 137 8.09 4.17 -8.53
CA GLY A 137 7.79 4.70 -7.20
C GLY A 137 7.43 3.60 -6.23
N ALA A 138 8.12 2.45 -6.32
CA ALA A 138 7.80 1.25 -5.58
C ALA A 138 8.09 1.33 -4.06
N GLY A 139 8.77 2.38 -3.61
CA GLY A 139 9.17 2.50 -2.21
C GLY A 139 9.99 1.30 -1.76
N ARG A 140 9.46 0.53 -0.81
CA ARG A 140 10.09 -0.72 -0.33
C ARG A 140 9.65 -1.97 -1.10
N GLY A 141 8.87 -1.81 -2.17
CA GLY A 141 8.41 -2.90 -3.02
C GLY A 141 7.29 -3.74 -2.40
N TYR A 142 6.43 -3.17 -1.56
CA TYR A 142 5.36 -3.94 -0.93
C TYR A 142 4.32 -4.43 -1.94
N TRP A 143 3.85 -3.55 -2.84
CA TRP A 143 2.94 -3.93 -3.92
C TRP A 143 3.58 -4.96 -4.86
N ALA A 144 4.84 -4.73 -5.28
CA ALA A 144 5.58 -5.69 -6.10
C ALA A 144 5.65 -7.07 -5.45
N ALA A 145 5.88 -7.13 -4.12
CA ALA A 145 5.90 -8.39 -3.39
C ALA A 145 4.53 -9.10 -3.41
N GLN A 146 3.43 -8.37 -3.28
CA GLN A 146 2.09 -8.95 -3.32
C GLN A 146 1.75 -9.48 -4.72
N LEU A 147 2.05 -8.70 -5.76
CA LEU A 147 1.85 -9.07 -7.15
C LEU A 147 2.70 -10.29 -7.55
N ALA A 148 3.99 -10.31 -7.18
CA ALA A 148 4.87 -11.45 -7.44
C ALA A 148 4.39 -12.74 -6.74
N ARG A 149 3.88 -12.65 -5.51
CA ARG A 149 3.28 -13.80 -4.80
C ARG A 149 2.02 -14.34 -5.47
N SER A 150 1.28 -13.50 -6.19
CA SER A 150 0.12 -13.93 -6.97
C SER A 150 0.49 -14.56 -8.32
N GLY A 151 1.79 -14.65 -8.64
CA GLY A 151 2.30 -15.26 -9.86
C GLY A 151 2.56 -14.28 -11.01
N LEU A 152 2.38 -12.98 -10.80
CA LEU A 152 2.71 -11.96 -11.81
C LEU A 152 4.22 -11.71 -11.87
N ALA A 153 4.74 -11.51 -13.07
CA ALA A 153 6.10 -11.04 -13.26
C ALA A 153 6.14 -9.53 -12.99
N VAL A 154 6.95 -9.11 -12.01
CA VAL A 154 7.03 -7.71 -11.59
C VAL A 154 8.47 -7.26 -11.50
N GLU A 155 8.76 -6.10 -12.06
CA GLU A 155 9.97 -5.34 -11.83
C GLU A 155 9.61 -4.04 -11.13
N ALA A 156 10.34 -3.70 -10.07
CA ALA A 156 10.07 -2.54 -9.23
C ALA A 156 11.24 -1.57 -9.25
N TYR A 157 10.94 -0.27 -9.36
CA TYR A 157 11.95 0.79 -9.44
C TYR A 157 11.53 1.99 -8.59
N ASP A 158 12.53 2.66 -8.00
CA ASP A 158 12.32 3.88 -7.22
C ASP A 158 13.49 4.85 -7.44
N LEU A 159 13.26 6.14 -7.25
CA LEU A 159 14.30 7.15 -7.25
C LEU A 159 15.30 6.92 -6.11
N GLU A 160 14.80 6.45 -4.98
CA GLU A 160 15.57 6.17 -3.77
C GLU A 160 15.39 4.69 -3.35
N PRO A 161 16.04 3.74 -4.07
CA PRO A 161 15.91 2.31 -3.76
C PRO A 161 16.33 2.02 -2.31
N PRO A 162 15.52 1.35 -1.51
CA PRO A 162 15.74 1.21 -0.06
C PRO A 162 16.99 0.41 0.31
N ASN A 163 17.50 -0.42 -0.58
CA ASN A 163 18.71 -1.21 -0.41
C ASN A 163 20.02 -0.43 -0.70
N ARG A 164 19.93 0.80 -1.23
CA ARG A 164 21.08 1.63 -1.61
C ARG A 164 21.07 3.01 -0.97
N THR A 165 19.89 3.54 -0.66
CA THR A 165 19.70 4.88 -0.14
C THR A 165 18.67 4.89 0.98
N LYS A 166 18.66 5.95 1.80
CA LYS A 166 17.55 6.19 2.72
C LYS A 166 16.40 6.75 1.91
N ASN A 167 15.37 5.95 1.69
CA ASN A 167 14.14 6.43 1.08
C ASN A 167 13.45 7.41 2.02
N ALA A 168 13.20 8.64 1.54
CA ALA A 168 12.62 9.71 2.36
C ALA A 168 11.18 9.43 2.78
N SER A 169 10.42 8.73 1.92
CA SER A 169 9.02 8.38 2.19
C SER A 169 8.88 7.13 3.07
N PHE A 170 9.88 6.23 3.01
CA PHE A 170 9.85 4.95 3.72
C PHE A 170 11.15 4.75 4.52
N LEU A 171 11.30 5.49 5.60
CA LEU A 171 12.46 5.35 6.50
C LEU A 171 12.51 3.96 7.13
N GLY A 172 13.71 3.35 7.15
CA GLY A 172 13.97 2.10 7.86
C GLY A 172 13.68 2.24 9.35
N VAL A 173 12.90 1.33 9.90
CA VAL A 173 12.52 1.31 11.32
C VAL A 173 12.75 -0.08 11.89
N ALA A 174 13.28 -0.18 13.09
CA ALA A 174 13.48 -1.45 13.77
C ALA A 174 12.18 -2.27 13.82
N GLY A 175 12.28 -3.57 13.63
CA GLY A 175 11.16 -4.50 13.61
C GLY A 175 10.36 -4.54 12.31
N GLN A 176 10.71 -3.72 11.32
CA GLN A 176 10.08 -3.71 10.01
C GLN A 176 11.03 -4.24 8.93
N ALA A 177 10.48 -4.82 7.87
CA ALA A 177 11.28 -5.23 6.73
C ALA A 177 11.85 -4.00 6.02
N ASP A 178 13.13 -4.00 5.72
CA ASP A 178 13.75 -2.92 4.97
C ASP A 178 13.32 -2.96 3.49
N VAL A 179 13.16 -4.15 2.93
CA VAL A 179 12.76 -4.39 1.54
C VAL A 179 11.80 -5.58 1.49
N TRP A 180 10.68 -5.42 0.80
CA TRP A 180 9.70 -6.49 0.57
C TRP A 180 9.92 -7.22 -0.76
N HIS A 181 10.39 -6.49 -1.77
CA HIS A 181 10.74 -6.97 -3.10
C HIS A 181 11.99 -6.22 -3.58
N PRO A 182 12.89 -6.83 -4.38
CA PRO A 182 14.02 -6.11 -4.97
C PRO A 182 13.54 -4.87 -5.73
N VAL A 183 14.13 -3.71 -5.41
CA VAL A 183 13.81 -2.42 -6.05
C VAL A 183 15.07 -1.89 -6.73
N GLY A 184 14.99 -1.68 -8.04
CA GLY A 184 16.04 -1.06 -8.86
C GLY A 184 15.99 0.46 -8.82
N ASP A 185 17.01 1.10 -9.37
CA ASP A 185 17.06 2.54 -9.59
C ASP A 185 16.47 2.94 -10.96
N LEU A 186 16.32 4.24 -11.18
CA LEU A 186 15.78 4.76 -12.45
C LEU A 186 16.73 4.56 -13.63
N ASP A 187 18.04 4.41 -13.40
CA ASP A 187 18.99 4.07 -14.46
C ASP A 187 18.72 2.66 -14.97
N GLY A 188 18.45 1.71 -14.08
CA GLY A 188 18.00 0.36 -14.42
C GLY A 188 16.71 0.36 -15.21
N PHE A 189 15.74 1.21 -14.84
CA PHE A 189 14.50 1.37 -15.59
C PHE A 189 14.76 1.95 -17.01
N ALA A 190 15.57 3.01 -17.12
CA ALA A 190 15.89 3.66 -18.39
C ALA A 190 16.67 2.74 -19.35
N ALA A 191 17.47 1.81 -18.82
CA ALA A 191 18.21 0.83 -19.60
C ALA A 191 17.34 -0.28 -20.21
N ARG A 192 16.07 -0.39 -19.83
CA ARG A 192 15.13 -1.38 -20.39
C ARG A 192 14.84 -1.07 -21.84
N ALA A 193 15.03 -2.05 -22.70
CA ALA A 193 14.91 -1.87 -24.15
C ALA A 193 13.45 -1.86 -24.66
N GLN A 194 12.45 -2.34 -23.87
CA GLN A 194 11.08 -2.54 -24.33
C GLN A 194 10.08 -2.31 -23.19
N ALA A 195 9.18 -1.35 -23.39
CA ALA A 195 8.04 -1.12 -22.52
C ALA A 195 6.70 -1.58 -23.16
N ALA A 196 6.69 -1.85 -24.49
CA ALA A 196 5.50 -2.24 -25.23
C ALA A 196 4.83 -3.51 -24.66
N ASP A 197 5.64 -4.44 -24.15
CA ASP A 197 5.18 -5.72 -23.62
C ASP A 197 4.97 -5.71 -22.09
N HIS A 198 4.81 -4.54 -21.49
CA HIS A 198 4.63 -4.39 -20.05
C HIS A 198 3.42 -3.54 -19.72
N VAL A 199 2.94 -3.68 -18.48
CA VAL A 199 1.97 -2.77 -17.87
C VAL A 199 2.71 -1.84 -16.92
N LEU A 200 2.62 -0.52 -17.14
CA LEU A 200 3.11 0.45 -16.16
C LEU A 200 2.19 0.43 -14.93
N PHE A 201 2.77 0.36 -13.75
CA PHE A 201 2.03 0.50 -12.51
C PHE A 201 2.51 1.71 -11.72
N LEU A 202 1.60 2.63 -11.42
CA LEU A 202 1.82 3.80 -10.59
C LEU A 202 0.85 3.75 -9.40
N CYS A 203 1.40 3.60 -8.20
CA CYS A 203 0.64 3.58 -6.96
C CYS A 203 0.98 4.82 -6.14
N TRP A 204 0.00 5.69 -5.93
CA TRP A 204 0.15 6.93 -5.17
C TRP A 204 1.35 7.79 -5.61
N PRO A 205 1.53 8.03 -6.92
CA PRO A 205 2.58 8.93 -7.36
C PRO A 205 2.32 10.33 -6.78
N PRO A 206 3.35 11.04 -6.30
CA PRO A 206 3.17 12.33 -5.64
C PRO A 206 2.45 13.35 -6.54
N GLY A 207 1.59 14.16 -5.91
CA GLY A 207 0.88 15.28 -6.53
C GLY A 207 1.56 16.62 -6.26
N TRP A 208 0.79 17.68 -6.17
CA TRP A 208 1.22 19.06 -5.82
C TRP A 208 2.40 19.59 -6.62
N GLY A 209 2.39 19.36 -7.93
CA GLY A 209 3.41 19.86 -8.85
C GLY A 209 4.63 18.95 -9.02
N ASP A 210 4.70 17.84 -8.33
CA ASP A 210 5.68 16.80 -8.63
C ASP A 210 5.45 16.23 -10.04
N LYS A 211 6.53 15.96 -10.76
CA LYS A 211 6.47 15.54 -12.17
C LYS A 211 6.59 14.03 -12.38
N MET A 212 6.80 13.26 -11.31
CA MET A 212 7.06 11.83 -11.38
C MET A 212 6.04 11.09 -12.26
N SER A 213 4.75 11.30 -12.02
CA SER A 213 3.68 10.61 -12.76
C SER A 213 3.66 10.94 -14.25
N SER A 214 3.80 12.21 -14.60
CA SER A 214 3.80 12.67 -16.00
C SER A 214 5.07 12.28 -16.76
N GLU A 215 6.22 12.33 -16.11
CA GLU A 215 7.51 11.91 -16.70
C GLU A 215 7.58 10.40 -16.88
N ALA A 216 7.10 9.63 -15.89
CA ALA A 216 6.99 8.18 -15.98
C ALA A 216 6.09 7.77 -17.16
N LEU A 217 4.90 8.36 -17.27
CA LEU A 217 3.96 8.07 -18.34
C LEU A 217 4.53 8.45 -19.71
N ALA A 218 5.14 9.64 -19.85
CA ALA A 218 5.75 10.08 -21.10
C ALA A 218 6.93 9.18 -21.53
N SER A 219 7.76 8.73 -20.58
CA SER A 219 8.83 7.78 -20.85
C SER A 219 8.29 6.43 -21.32
N PHE A 220 7.26 5.94 -20.67
CA PHE A 220 6.60 4.69 -21.00
C PHE A 220 5.92 4.75 -22.38
N GLU A 221 5.21 5.85 -22.70
CA GLU A 221 4.62 6.11 -24.02
C GLU A 221 5.69 6.12 -25.14
N LYS A 222 6.82 6.78 -24.88
CA LYS A 222 7.95 6.87 -25.82
C LYS A 222 8.56 5.50 -26.12
N ALA A 223 8.57 4.61 -25.12
CA ALA A 223 9.03 3.24 -25.25
C ALA A 223 7.98 2.29 -25.85
N GLY A 224 6.82 2.80 -26.31
CA GLY A 224 5.76 2.02 -26.94
C GLY A 224 4.76 1.39 -25.96
N GLY A 225 4.75 1.81 -24.70
CA GLY A 225 3.83 1.25 -23.70
C GLY A 225 2.36 1.59 -23.97
N GLU A 226 1.48 0.62 -23.74
CA GLU A 226 0.05 0.70 -24.11
C GLU A 226 -0.92 0.44 -22.96
N ARG A 227 -0.45 -0.03 -21.80
CA ARG A 227 -1.29 -0.35 -20.64
C ARG A 227 -0.73 0.27 -19.37
N LEU A 228 -1.62 0.90 -18.60
CA LEU A 228 -1.29 1.53 -17.32
C LEU A 228 -2.29 1.08 -16.26
N ILE A 229 -1.80 0.73 -15.09
CA ILE A 229 -2.58 0.68 -13.85
C ILE A 229 -2.20 1.89 -13.01
N TYR A 230 -3.19 2.67 -12.65
CA TYR A 230 -3.05 3.81 -11.75
C TYR A 230 -3.89 3.59 -10.49
N ILE A 231 -3.24 3.63 -9.34
CA ILE A 231 -3.92 3.65 -8.04
C ILE A 231 -3.62 4.99 -7.39
N GLY A 232 -4.66 5.79 -7.17
CA GLY A 232 -4.52 7.12 -6.58
C GLY A 232 -5.81 7.90 -6.61
N GLU A 233 -5.74 9.13 -6.13
CA GLU A 233 -6.86 10.06 -6.09
C GLU A 233 -7.13 10.69 -7.47
N PRO A 234 -8.35 11.18 -7.72
CA PRO A 234 -8.66 11.88 -8.96
C PRO A 234 -7.89 13.20 -9.07
N ARG A 235 -7.94 13.82 -10.27
CA ARG A 235 -7.35 15.14 -10.51
C ARG A 235 -7.76 16.15 -9.43
N GLY A 236 -6.79 16.86 -8.89
CA GLY A 236 -6.97 17.82 -7.80
C GLY A 236 -6.83 17.20 -6.41
N GLY A 237 -6.66 15.89 -6.31
CA GLY A 237 -6.33 15.18 -5.07
C GLY A 237 -4.84 15.24 -4.73
N LYS A 238 -4.38 14.32 -3.90
CA LYS A 238 -3.01 14.25 -3.38
C LYS A 238 -2.01 13.60 -4.35
N THR A 239 -2.49 12.97 -5.42
CA THR A 239 -1.68 12.13 -6.31
C THR A 239 -1.76 12.58 -7.75
N GLY A 240 -0.65 12.40 -8.49
CA GLY A 240 -0.54 12.80 -9.88
C GLY A 240 -0.53 14.33 -10.07
N ASN A 241 0.02 14.80 -11.16
CA ASN A 241 -0.01 16.21 -11.53
C ASN A 241 -0.96 16.47 -12.72
N ASP A 242 -1.25 17.74 -13.01
CA ASP A 242 -2.16 18.09 -14.11
C ASP A 242 -1.72 17.55 -15.45
N ALA A 243 -0.42 17.56 -15.75
CA ALA A 243 0.12 17.04 -17.01
C ALA A 243 -0.11 15.53 -17.17
N PHE A 244 -0.06 14.76 -16.08
CA PHE A 244 -0.42 13.35 -16.07
C PHE A 244 -1.90 13.15 -16.42
N PHE A 245 -2.79 13.87 -15.76
CA PHE A 245 -4.24 13.76 -16.03
C PHE A 245 -4.63 14.29 -17.40
N ASP A 246 -3.93 15.33 -17.92
CA ASP A 246 -4.11 15.81 -19.30
C ASP A 246 -3.71 14.72 -20.30
N ALA A 247 -2.60 14.03 -20.05
CA ALA A 247 -2.17 12.91 -20.86
C ALA A 247 -3.22 11.78 -20.86
N LEU A 248 -3.71 11.39 -19.69
CA LEU A 248 -4.76 10.38 -19.57
C LEU A 248 -6.02 10.77 -20.36
N SER A 249 -6.49 12.00 -20.23
CA SER A 249 -7.71 12.46 -20.88
C SER A 249 -7.60 12.59 -22.39
N THR A 250 -6.40 12.77 -22.94
CA THR A 250 -6.18 13.03 -24.37
C THR A 250 -5.65 11.85 -25.19
N ARG A 251 -4.91 10.96 -24.54
CA ARG A 251 -4.19 9.86 -25.23
C ARG A 251 -4.51 8.47 -24.71
N TRP A 252 -5.24 8.39 -23.60
CA TRP A 252 -5.59 7.14 -22.96
C TRP A 252 -7.11 7.02 -22.79
N ARG A 253 -7.59 5.80 -22.76
CA ARG A 253 -8.99 5.48 -22.49
C ARG A 253 -9.05 4.67 -21.19
N LEU A 254 -9.91 5.08 -20.29
CA LEU A 254 -10.24 4.27 -19.12
C LEU A 254 -10.90 2.98 -19.59
N ASP A 255 -10.27 1.85 -19.30
CA ASP A 255 -10.73 0.53 -19.70
C ASP A 255 -11.51 -0.17 -18.60
N SER A 256 -11.00 -0.14 -17.39
CA SER A 256 -11.68 -0.71 -16.24
C SER A 256 -11.34 0.02 -14.93
N VAL A 257 -12.21 -0.13 -13.94
CA VAL A 257 -12.00 0.32 -12.55
C VAL A 257 -12.26 -0.89 -11.66
N ASP A 258 -11.43 -1.10 -10.64
CA ASP A 258 -11.68 -2.16 -9.67
C ASP A 258 -12.88 -1.82 -8.78
N PRO A 259 -14.02 -2.52 -8.91
CA PRO A 259 -15.21 -2.24 -8.11
C PRO A 259 -15.08 -2.73 -6.66
N ARG A 260 -14.03 -3.51 -6.36
CA ARG A 260 -13.78 -4.08 -5.04
C ARG A 260 -12.58 -3.45 -4.34
N PHE A 261 -12.04 -2.35 -4.92
CA PHE A 261 -10.92 -1.61 -4.33
C PHE A 261 -11.24 -1.17 -2.90
N VAL A 262 -10.26 -1.29 -2.02
CA VAL A 262 -10.37 -0.88 -0.62
C VAL A 262 -9.52 0.35 -0.39
N SER A 263 -10.15 1.41 0.05
CA SER A 263 -9.54 2.68 0.40
C SER A 263 -9.60 2.92 1.91
N TRP A 264 -8.81 3.85 2.43
CA TRP A 264 -9.09 4.43 3.73
C TRP A 264 -10.21 5.47 3.60
N TRP A 265 -11.02 5.65 4.64
CA TRP A 265 -12.14 6.62 4.57
C TRP A 265 -11.65 8.07 4.40
N THR A 266 -10.38 8.35 4.75
CA THR A 266 -9.73 9.65 4.58
C THR A 266 -9.27 9.92 3.15
N GLU A 267 -9.37 8.94 2.26
CA GLU A 267 -8.84 8.95 0.90
C GLU A 267 -9.96 8.80 -0.13
N THR A 268 -9.72 9.31 -1.33
CA THR A 268 -10.64 9.20 -2.47
C THR A 268 -10.04 8.40 -3.62
N ASP A 269 -9.02 7.60 -3.33
CA ASP A 269 -8.30 6.81 -4.30
C ASP A 269 -9.15 5.68 -4.90
N ALA A 270 -8.75 5.27 -6.10
CA ALA A 270 -9.34 4.17 -6.85
C ALA A 270 -8.25 3.45 -7.66
N ALA A 271 -8.47 2.16 -7.95
CA ALA A 271 -7.63 1.41 -8.87
C ALA A 271 -8.25 1.44 -10.28
N GLN A 272 -7.49 1.95 -11.24
CA GLN A 272 -7.91 2.23 -12.60
C GLN A 272 -6.98 1.57 -13.61
N GLY A 273 -7.54 0.89 -14.60
CA GLY A 273 -6.84 0.33 -15.74
C GLY A 273 -7.08 1.20 -16.99
N TRP A 274 -6.00 1.63 -17.62
CA TRP A 274 -6.00 2.50 -18.78
C TRP A 274 -5.33 1.83 -19.96
N VAL A 275 -5.85 2.03 -21.14
CA VAL A 275 -5.24 1.58 -22.41
C VAL A 275 -5.04 2.78 -23.34
N ARG A 276 -3.95 2.74 -24.10
CA ARG A 276 -3.63 3.80 -25.06
C ARG A 276 -4.66 3.85 -26.18
N SER A 277 -5.09 5.06 -26.56
CA SER A 277 -6.07 5.32 -27.63
C SER A 277 -5.45 5.22 -29.01
#